data_e28d304f496d5dcb50ee4a86e00c9b60
#
_entry.id   e28d304f496d5dcb50ee4a86e00c9b60
#
_cell.length_a   1.000
_cell.length_b   1.000
_cell.length_c   1.000
_cell.angle_alpha   90.00
_cell.angle_beta   90.00
_cell.angle_gamma   90.00
#
_symmetry.space_group_name_H-M   'P 1'
#
loop_
_entity.id
_entity.type
_entity.pdbx_description
1 polymer ?
#
loop_
_entity_poly.entity_id
_entity_poly.type
_entity_poly.pdbx_seq_one_letter_code
_entity_poly.pdbx_strand_id
1 'polypeptide(L)'
;MIRATARMTIPPQKTGEVLKILRSMAEQCRDHPGCLGCHIYGDLEKKNILLLEQVWRAEEDLNLHLRSREYLNLLLVLEMSIKQPEIRFDTIASSMGIEAIEKARSSPEYAQEALKRL
;
A
#
# COMPACT_ATOMS: atom_id res chain seq x y z
N MET A 1 -9.57 4.21 10.02
CA MET A 1 -8.31 3.69 9.46
C MET A 1 -8.23 4.03 7.98
N ILE A 2 -7.08 4.51 7.54
CA ILE A 2 -6.89 4.92 6.15
C ILE A 2 -5.67 4.20 5.59
N ARG A 3 -5.82 3.56 4.43
CA ARG A 3 -4.70 2.98 3.69
C ARG A 3 -4.29 3.94 2.59
N ALA A 4 -3.02 4.34 2.60
CA ALA A 4 -2.42 5.18 1.56
C ALA A 4 -1.46 4.31 0.75
N THR A 5 -1.63 4.29 -0.56
CA THR A 5 -0.73 3.55 -1.45
C THR A 5 -0.19 4.45 -2.53
N ALA A 6 1.07 4.22 -2.86
CA ALA A 6 1.75 4.88 -3.97
C ALA A 6 2.46 3.81 -4.78
N ARG A 7 1.97 3.56 -6.00
CA ARG A 7 2.57 2.61 -6.93
C ARG A 7 3.33 3.38 -8.00
N MET A 8 4.59 3.02 -8.20
CA MET A 8 5.48 3.76 -9.09
C MET A 8 6.30 2.81 -9.96
N THR A 9 6.60 3.25 -11.17
CA THR A 9 7.47 2.54 -12.09
C THR A 9 8.78 3.32 -12.19
N ILE A 10 9.81 2.84 -11.52
CA ILE A 10 11.09 3.55 -11.41
C ILE A 10 12.05 3.07 -12.50
N PRO A 11 12.82 3.99 -13.13
CA PRO A 11 13.87 3.53 -14.06
C PRO A 11 14.79 2.53 -13.37
N PRO A 12 15.11 1.39 -14.03
CA PRO A 12 15.90 0.34 -13.36
C PRO A 12 17.19 0.84 -12.73
N GLN A 13 17.88 1.78 -13.38
CA GLN A 13 19.15 2.32 -12.89
C GLN A 13 18.98 3.22 -11.66
N LYS A 14 17.76 3.65 -11.35
CA LYS A 14 17.43 4.50 -10.19
C LYS A 14 16.85 3.73 -9.02
N THR A 15 16.53 2.46 -9.20
CA THR A 15 15.82 1.65 -8.19
C THR A 15 16.57 1.60 -6.86
N GLY A 16 17.90 1.43 -6.88
CA GLY A 16 18.69 1.37 -5.66
C GLY A 16 18.64 2.66 -4.86
N GLU A 17 18.75 3.82 -5.54
CA GLU A 17 18.66 5.13 -4.92
C GLU A 17 17.28 5.38 -4.33
N VAL A 18 16.23 5.06 -5.10
CA VAL A 18 14.84 5.22 -4.66
C VAL A 18 14.55 4.35 -3.44
N LEU A 19 15.03 3.10 -3.42
CA LEU A 19 14.82 2.23 -2.26
C LEU A 19 15.47 2.79 -0.99
N LYS A 20 16.63 3.41 -1.08
CA LYS A 20 17.26 4.06 0.08
C LYS A 20 16.38 5.17 0.63
N ILE A 21 15.84 6.00 -0.25
CA ILE A 21 14.95 7.11 0.14
C ILE A 21 13.68 6.57 0.79
N LEU A 22 13.04 5.57 0.17
CA LEU A 22 11.80 4.98 0.69
C LEU A 22 12.02 4.28 2.02
N ARG A 23 13.13 3.57 2.20
CA ARG A 23 13.45 2.90 3.47
C ARG A 23 13.63 3.89 4.60
N SER A 24 14.38 4.96 4.35
CA SER A 24 14.58 6.03 5.34
C SER A 24 13.23 6.65 5.73
N MET A 25 12.41 6.94 4.75
CA MET A 25 11.09 7.50 4.95
C MET A 25 10.18 6.54 5.74
N ALA A 26 10.22 5.24 5.43
CA ALA A 26 9.43 4.24 6.13
C ALA A 26 9.80 4.13 7.60
N GLU A 27 11.10 4.19 7.92
CA GLU A 27 11.58 4.18 9.31
C GLU A 27 11.04 5.39 10.08
N GLN A 28 11.11 6.58 9.50
CA GLN A 28 10.60 7.79 10.13
C GLN A 28 9.07 7.74 10.29
N CYS A 29 8.38 7.22 9.29
CA CYS A 29 6.92 7.07 9.33
C CYS A 29 6.46 6.15 10.46
N ARG A 30 7.17 5.04 10.67
CA ARG A 30 6.82 4.06 11.72
C ARG A 30 6.92 4.64 13.12
N ASP A 31 7.74 5.65 13.32
CA ASP A 31 7.88 6.31 14.63
C ASP A 31 6.73 7.28 14.91
N HIS A 32 5.93 7.61 13.91
CA HIS A 32 4.78 8.48 14.09
C HIS A 32 3.65 7.73 14.82
N PRO A 33 3.09 8.30 15.92
CA PRO A 33 2.07 7.60 16.73
C PRO A 33 0.84 7.16 15.94
N GLY A 34 0.45 7.91 14.94
CA GLY A 34 -0.71 7.59 14.11
C GLY A 34 -0.44 6.63 12.97
N CYS A 35 0.81 6.23 12.75
CA CYS A 35 1.18 5.27 11.71
C CYS A 35 1.02 3.84 12.25
N LEU A 36 0.08 3.09 11.68
CA LEU A 36 -0.16 1.71 12.05
C LEU A 36 0.71 0.72 11.26
N GLY A 37 1.26 1.17 10.15
CA GLY A 37 2.17 0.38 9.34
C GLY A 37 2.69 1.17 8.16
N CYS A 38 3.90 0.85 7.73
CA CYS A 38 4.51 1.44 6.53
C CYS A 38 5.46 0.40 5.93
N HIS A 39 5.14 -0.05 4.74
CA HIS A 39 5.87 -1.13 4.08
C HIS A 39 6.12 -0.80 2.61
N ILE A 40 7.23 -1.32 2.10
CA ILE A 40 7.63 -1.18 0.71
C ILE A 40 7.58 -2.58 0.09
N TYR A 41 6.91 -2.68 -1.05
CA TYR A 41 6.77 -3.93 -1.79
C TYR A 41 7.32 -3.77 -3.20
N GLY A 42 7.81 -4.84 -3.77
CA GLY A 42 8.19 -4.90 -5.17
C GLY A 42 7.31 -5.89 -5.91
N ASP A 43 7.07 -5.62 -7.19
CA ASP A 43 6.39 -6.57 -8.06
C ASP A 43 7.36 -7.71 -8.39
N LEU A 44 6.92 -8.95 -8.24
CA LEU A 44 7.79 -10.11 -8.49
C LEU A 44 8.04 -10.34 -9.99
N GLU A 45 7.14 -9.87 -10.83
CA GLU A 45 7.24 -10.03 -12.28
C GLU A 45 7.94 -8.85 -12.95
N LYS A 46 7.82 -7.65 -12.36
CA LYS A 46 8.38 -6.40 -12.91
C LYS A 46 9.24 -5.71 -11.86
N LYS A 47 10.53 -5.91 -11.93
CA LYS A 47 11.50 -5.48 -10.90
C LYS A 47 11.54 -3.98 -10.62
N ASN A 48 11.08 -3.16 -11.55
CA ASN A 48 11.11 -1.71 -11.42
C ASN A 48 9.78 -1.11 -10.94
N ILE A 49 8.81 -1.94 -10.58
CA ILE A 49 7.55 -1.48 -10.00
C ILE A 49 7.62 -1.63 -8.49
N LEU A 50 7.44 -0.51 -7.79
CA LEU A 50 7.46 -0.45 -6.33
C LEU A 50 6.11 0.06 -5.82
N LEU A 51 5.70 -0.46 -4.67
CA LEU A 51 4.50 -0.04 -3.95
C LEU A 51 4.89 0.38 -2.55
N LEU A 52 4.57 1.61 -2.18
CA LEU A 52 4.62 2.06 -0.80
C LEU A 52 3.22 1.97 -0.23
N GLU A 53 3.06 1.25 0.89
CA GLU A 53 1.78 1.13 1.57
C GLU A 53 1.92 1.65 2.99
N GLN A 54 1.02 2.54 3.38
CA GLN A 54 0.94 3.08 4.73
C GLN A 54 -0.48 2.87 5.25
N VAL A 55 -0.60 2.61 6.55
CA VAL A 55 -1.89 2.56 7.22
C VAL A 55 -1.88 3.57 8.34
N TRP A 56 -2.85 4.47 8.33
CA TRP A 56 -2.98 5.56 9.29
C TRP A 56 -4.22 5.36 10.15
N ARG A 57 -4.08 5.67 11.45
CA ARG A 57 -5.17 5.53 12.42
C ARG A 57 -6.33 6.44 12.08
N ALA A 58 -6.05 7.70 11.75
CA ALA A 58 -7.06 8.72 11.50
C ALA A 58 -6.62 9.68 10.39
N GLU A 59 -7.58 10.40 9.82
CA GLU A 59 -7.34 11.38 8.77
C GLU A 59 -6.40 12.50 9.22
N GLU A 60 -6.52 12.95 10.47
CA GLU A 60 -5.64 13.98 11.00
C GLU A 60 -4.18 13.56 10.99
N ASP A 61 -3.90 12.30 11.36
CA ASP A 61 -2.55 11.75 11.35
C ASP A 61 -1.99 11.71 9.93
N LEU A 62 -2.80 11.25 8.98
CA LEU A 62 -2.44 11.24 7.57
C LEU A 62 -2.13 12.66 7.07
N ASN A 63 -3.00 13.61 7.37
CA ASN A 63 -2.84 14.99 6.90
C ASN A 63 -1.56 15.63 7.44
N LEU A 64 -1.20 15.35 8.70
CA LEU A 64 0.07 15.80 9.27
C LEU A 64 1.25 15.23 8.48
N HIS A 65 1.18 13.94 8.13
CA HIS A 65 2.21 13.28 7.33
C HIS A 65 2.31 13.89 5.92
N LEU A 66 1.17 14.13 5.26
CA LEU A 66 1.16 14.72 3.92
C LEU A 66 1.77 16.12 3.88
N ARG A 67 1.70 16.85 5.00
CA ARG A 67 2.28 18.19 5.13
C ARG A 67 3.70 18.21 5.66
N SER A 68 4.24 17.04 6.02
CA SER A 68 5.57 16.94 6.59
C SER A 68 6.69 17.14 5.57
N ARG A 69 7.88 17.44 6.05
CA ARG A 69 9.07 17.54 5.19
C ARG A 69 9.44 16.17 4.59
N GLU A 70 9.28 15.12 5.36
CA GLU A 70 9.58 13.75 4.88
C GLU A 70 8.77 13.40 3.65
N TYR A 71 7.54 13.89 3.56
CA TYR A 71 6.68 13.63 2.41
C TYR A 71 7.23 14.24 1.11
N LEU A 72 8.01 15.31 1.20
CA LEU A 72 8.67 15.89 0.03
C LEU A 72 9.59 14.88 -0.66
N ASN A 73 10.23 14.01 0.11
CA ASN A 73 11.09 12.96 -0.44
C ASN A 73 10.27 11.99 -1.31
N LEU A 74 9.05 11.65 -0.87
CA LEU A 74 8.17 10.82 -1.68
C LEU A 74 7.74 11.54 -2.96
N LEU A 75 7.41 12.82 -2.87
CA LEU A 75 7.03 13.60 -4.05
C LEU A 75 8.16 13.63 -5.08
N LEU A 76 9.41 13.78 -4.64
CA LEU A 76 10.57 13.74 -5.52
C LEU A 76 10.72 12.37 -6.19
N VAL A 77 10.51 11.30 -5.43
CA VAL A 77 10.57 9.93 -5.97
C VAL A 77 9.47 9.72 -7.01
N LEU A 78 8.26 10.21 -6.73
CA LEU A 78 7.14 10.09 -7.67
C LEU A 78 7.40 10.79 -8.99
N GLU A 79 8.15 11.90 -8.97
CA GLU A 79 8.56 12.59 -10.20
C GLU A 79 9.50 11.76 -11.05
N MET A 80 10.22 10.81 -10.47
CA MET A 80 11.10 9.90 -11.19
C MET A 80 10.36 8.76 -11.89
N SER A 81 9.08 8.57 -11.60
CA SER A 81 8.30 7.47 -12.18
C SER A 81 8.19 7.63 -13.69
N ILE A 82 8.47 6.54 -14.43
CA ILE A 82 8.38 6.51 -15.89
C ILE A 82 6.95 6.71 -16.35
N LYS A 83 6.02 6.04 -15.67
CA LYS A 83 4.58 6.19 -15.88
C LYS A 83 4.01 7.06 -14.77
N GLN A 84 2.84 7.64 -15.01
CA GLN A 84 2.16 8.37 -13.96
C GLN A 84 1.96 7.46 -12.76
N PRO A 85 2.42 7.86 -11.56
CA PRO A 85 2.25 7.04 -10.36
C PRO A 85 0.78 6.95 -9.98
N GLU A 86 0.40 5.81 -9.40
CA GLU A 86 -0.95 5.58 -8.92
C GLU A 86 -0.99 5.85 -7.42
N ILE A 87 -1.69 6.91 -7.04
CA ILE A 87 -1.84 7.31 -5.64
C ILE A 87 -3.28 7.04 -5.21
N ARG A 88 -3.45 6.35 -4.08
CA ARG A 88 -4.77 6.06 -3.53
C ARG A 88 -4.80 6.28 -2.03
N PHE A 89 -5.92 6.82 -1.56
CA PHE A 89 -6.24 6.94 -0.15
C PHE A 89 -7.61 6.29 0.06
N ASP A 90 -7.63 5.16 0.76
CA ASP A 90 -8.84 4.39 0.99
C ASP A 90 -9.19 4.40 2.48
N THR A 91 -10.41 4.84 2.80
CA THR A 91 -10.93 4.74 4.16
C THR A 91 -11.45 3.33 4.36
N ILE A 92 -10.92 2.65 5.37
CA ILE A 92 -11.30 1.27 5.67
C ILE A 92 -12.48 1.29 6.63
N ALA A 93 -13.65 0.90 6.12
CA ALA A 93 -14.89 0.84 6.92
C ALA A 93 -14.94 -0.42 7.78
N SER A 94 -14.46 -1.55 7.24
CA SER A 94 -14.41 -2.80 7.98
C SER A 94 -13.38 -3.73 7.34
N SER A 95 -12.93 -4.72 8.11
CA SER A 95 -12.00 -5.74 7.62
C SER A 95 -12.48 -7.11 8.07
N MET A 96 -12.31 -8.09 7.20
CA MET A 96 -12.60 -9.49 7.53
C MET A 96 -11.34 -10.32 7.27
N GLY A 97 -11.16 -11.35 8.05
CA GLY A 97 -10.06 -12.28 7.90
C GLY A 97 -10.48 -13.58 7.21
N ILE A 98 -9.86 -14.67 7.63
CA ILE A 98 -10.10 -16.01 7.05
C ILE A 98 -11.56 -16.43 7.14
N GLU A 99 -12.30 -15.93 8.13
CA GLU A 99 -13.71 -16.22 8.32
C GLU A 99 -14.56 -15.84 7.11
N ALA A 100 -14.13 -14.86 6.33
CA ALA A 100 -14.83 -14.49 5.08
C ALA A 100 -14.78 -15.63 4.06
N ILE A 101 -13.67 -16.33 3.99
CA ILE A 101 -13.49 -17.48 3.10
C ILE A 101 -14.39 -18.62 3.53
N GLU A 102 -14.37 -18.94 4.83
CA GLU A 102 -15.18 -20.00 5.41
C GLU A 102 -16.66 -19.75 5.18
N LYS A 103 -17.10 -18.52 5.42
CA LYS A 103 -18.49 -18.11 5.23
C LYS A 103 -18.91 -18.23 3.76
N ALA A 104 -18.09 -17.78 2.83
CA ALA A 104 -18.40 -17.87 1.40
C ALA A 104 -18.46 -19.32 0.93
N ARG A 105 -17.54 -20.16 1.39
CA ARG A 105 -17.46 -21.56 0.98
C ARG A 105 -18.55 -22.44 1.61
N SER A 106 -19.18 -22.01 2.69
CA SER A 106 -20.28 -22.72 3.34
C SER A 106 -21.65 -22.19 2.93
N SER A 107 -21.72 -21.22 2.01
CA SER A 107 -22.99 -20.68 1.54
C SER A 107 -23.77 -21.71 0.72
N PRO A 108 -25.12 -21.70 0.75
CA PRO A 108 -25.92 -22.59 -0.07
C PRO A 108 -25.65 -22.50 -1.58
N GLU A 109 -25.42 -21.30 -2.08
CA GLU A 109 -25.06 -21.05 -3.49
C GLU A 109 -23.79 -21.77 -3.89
N TYR A 110 -22.74 -21.65 -3.06
CA TYR A 110 -21.47 -22.31 -3.31
C TYR A 110 -21.62 -23.84 -3.31
N ALA A 111 -22.37 -24.38 -2.35
CA ALA A 111 -22.63 -25.82 -2.26
C ALA A 111 -23.32 -26.35 -3.52
N GLN A 112 -24.31 -25.62 -4.04
CA GLN A 112 -25.00 -25.98 -5.28
C GLN A 112 -24.06 -25.94 -6.49
N GLU A 113 -23.24 -24.94 -6.58
CA GLU A 113 -22.22 -24.79 -7.64
C GLU A 113 -21.23 -25.96 -7.62
N ALA A 114 -20.73 -26.31 -6.45
CA ALA A 114 -19.82 -27.44 -6.29
C ALA A 114 -20.43 -28.77 -6.75
N LEU A 115 -21.70 -28.99 -6.43
CA LEU A 115 -22.41 -30.19 -6.85
C LEU A 115 -22.59 -30.25 -8.38
N LYS A 116 -22.80 -29.11 -9.01
CA LYS A 116 -22.95 -29.05 -10.48
C LYS A 116 -21.67 -29.39 -11.22
N ARG A 117 -20.53 -29.23 -10.59
CA ARG A 117 -19.21 -29.50 -11.19
C ARG A 117 -18.77 -30.95 -11.03
N LEU A 118 -19.49 -31.70 -10.21
CA LEU A 118 -19.24 -33.12 -10.05
C LEU A 118 -19.91 -33.94 -11.16
#